data_9038180bab52a58e44243f7a7bfcb39e
#
_entry.id   9038180bab52a58e44243f7a7bfcb39e
#
_cell.length_a   1.000
_cell.length_b   1.000
_cell.length_c   1.000
_cell.angle_alpha   90.00
_cell.angle_beta   90.00
_cell.angle_gamma   90.00
#
_symmetry.space_group_name_H-M   'P 1'
#
loop_
_entity.id
_entity.type
_entity.pdbx_description
1 polymer ?
#
loop_
_entity_poly.entity_id
_entity_poly.type
_entity_poly.pdbx_seq_one_letter_code
_entity_poly.pdbx_strand_id
1 'polypeptide(L)'
;MAEHDETKPGQDGNNGPEDAGDAGDQAGPQPGDGGVIAAHVEDMEIESELRDSYLTYAMSTIMDRALPDVRDGLKPSQRRILVAMHDLNLRPGRKHIKCAKICGDTSGHYHPHGESVIYPTLVGMAQKWKMSVPVVDSQGNFGSIDGDPPAA
;
A
#
# COMPACT_ATOMS: atom_id res chain seq x y z
N MET A 1 -1.26 -21.16 53.17
CA MET A 1 -0.09 -21.96 53.55
C MET A 1 0.92 -21.69 52.49
N ALA A 2 1.71 -20.75 52.76
CA ALA A 2 3.17 -20.67 53.03
C ALA A 2 3.90 -20.45 51.71
N GLU A 3 4.42 -19.29 51.46
CA GLU A 3 5.59 -18.54 51.93
C GLU A 3 6.74 -18.64 50.93
N HIS A 4 7.08 -17.43 50.45
CA HIS A 4 8.40 -16.76 50.44
C HIS A 4 9.58 -17.48 49.76
N ASP A 5 10.28 -16.82 48.84
CA ASP A 5 11.49 -16.10 49.26
C ASP A 5 12.01 -15.20 48.13
N GLU A 6 12.35 -13.97 48.54
CA GLU A 6 13.18 -12.97 47.84
C GLU A 6 14.64 -13.36 47.92
N THR A 7 15.43 -12.97 46.96
CA THR A 7 16.77 -12.38 47.23
C THR A 7 17.36 -11.68 46.01
N LYS A 8 17.53 -10.36 46.08
CA LYS A 8 18.68 -9.57 45.63
C LYS A 8 19.69 -9.55 46.79
N PRO A 9 20.97 -9.10 46.70
CA PRO A 9 21.62 -8.14 45.80
C PRO A 9 23.08 -8.48 45.45
N GLY A 10 23.74 -7.56 44.74
CA GLY A 10 25.20 -7.53 44.60
C GLY A 10 25.69 -6.39 43.69
N GLN A 11 25.90 -5.24 44.29
CA GLN A 11 26.77 -4.17 43.79
C GLN A 11 28.23 -4.55 44.05
N ASP A 12 29.11 -3.91 43.28
CA ASP A 12 30.46 -3.42 43.52
C ASP A 12 31.28 -3.61 42.25
N GLY A 13 32.15 -2.72 41.78
CA GLY A 13 32.82 -1.57 42.31
C GLY A 13 33.78 -1.09 41.23
N ASN A 14 33.76 0.17 41.08
CA ASN A 14 34.79 1.14 40.86
C ASN A 14 36.25 0.66 40.62
N ASN A 15 36.91 1.18 39.57
CA ASN A 15 38.19 1.86 39.63
C ASN A 15 38.66 2.32 38.23
N GLY A 16 38.86 3.64 38.09
CA GLY A 16 39.69 4.22 37.05
C GLY A 16 41.20 4.01 37.30
N PRO A 17 42.06 4.45 36.43
CA PRO A 17 42.68 5.73 36.66
C PRO A 17 42.80 6.65 35.44
N GLU A 18 42.94 7.93 35.78
CA GLU A 18 43.32 9.05 34.96
C GLU A 18 44.68 8.82 34.31
N ASP A 19 44.85 9.24 33.07
CA ASP A 19 46.09 9.89 32.71
C ASP A 19 45.89 10.94 31.62
N ALA A 20 46.53 12.05 31.83
CA ALA A 20 46.53 13.28 31.07
C ALA A 20 47.47 13.13 29.85
N GLY A 21 47.09 13.75 28.76
CA GLY A 21 48.06 13.92 27.67
C GLY A 21 47.47 14.47 26.38
N ASP A 22 47.71 15.75 26.25
CA ASP A 22 48.06 16.45 25.03
C ASP A 22 46.97 16.97 24.11
N ALA A 23 46.96 18.29 24.09
CA ALA A 23 46.26 19.16 23.16
C ALA A 23 46.76 18.93 21.71
N GLY A 24 45.93 18.30 20.90
CA GLY A 24 46.06 18.33 19.47
C GLY A 24 44.86 19.10 18.91
N ASP A 25 45.11 20.34 18.57
CA ASP A 25 44.26 21.20 17.75
C ASP A 25 44.00 20.49 16.43
N GLN A 26 42.84 19.80 16.32
CA GLN A 26 42.32 19.33 15.06
C GLN A 26 41.05 20.11 14.77
N ALA A 27 41.19 21.08 13.89
CA ALA A 27 40.10 21.77 13.24
C ALA A 27 39.05 20.76 12.83
N GLY A 28 37.84 20.88 13.40
CA GLY A 28 36.69 20.15 12.96
C GLY A 28 36.44 20.36 11.47
N PRO A 29 35.82 19.39 10.76
CA PRO A 29 35.55 19.56 9.36
C PRO A 29 34.67 20.81 9.21
N GLN A 30 35.21 21.77 8.49
CA GLN A 30 34.47 22.93 8.01
C GLN A 30 33.20 22.38 7.29
N PRO A 31 32.03 22.98 7.50
CA PRO A 31 30.88 22.63 6.70
C PRO A 31 31.28 22.90 5.25
N GLY A 32 31.55 21.83 4.53
CA GLY A 32 31.82 21.91 3.10
C GLY A 32 30.65 22.65 2.48
N ASP A 33 30.98 23.68 1.75
CA ASP A 33 30.12 24.32 0.80
C ASP A 33 29.46 23.20 -0.02
N GLY A 34 28.25 22.78 0.39
CA GLY A 34 27.38 21.92 -0.35
C GLY A 34 26.88 22.70 -1.54
N GLY A 35 27.80 22.96 -2.48
CA GLY A 35 27.45 23.46 -3.77
C GLY A 35 26.40 22.52 -4.31
N VAL A 36 25.14 22.94 -4.24
CA VAL A 36 24.08 22.39 -5.07
C VAL A 36 24.65 22.46 -6.47
N ILE A 37 25.06 21.32 -7.01
CA ILE A 37 25.40 21.20 -8.42
C ILE A 37 24.08 21.51 -9.11
N ALA A 38 23.86 22.78 -9.40
CA ALA A 38 22.81 23.22 -10.29
C ALA A 38 23.22 22.68 -11.68
N ALA A 39 22.97 21.38 -11.86
CA ALA A 39 23.09 20.76 -13.15
C ALA A 39 22.08 21.47 -14.04
N HIS A 40 22.58 22.27 -14.93
CA HIS A 40 21.86 22.85 -16.06
C HIS A 40 20.44 23.32 -15.74
N VAL A 41 20.28 24.58 -15.40
CA VAL A 41 18.97 25.23 -15.25
C VAL A 41 18.53 25.65 -16.68
N GLU A 42 17.48 25.03 -17.15
CA GLU A 42 16.81 25.41 -18.40
C GLU A 42 15.62 26.32 -18.07
N ASP A 43 15.52 27.45 -18.78
CA ASP A 43 14.32 28.28 -18.71
C ASP A 43 13.19 27.60 -19.46
N MET A 44 12.12 27.24 -18.70
CA MET A 44 10.96 26.59 -19.27
C MET A 44 9.70 27.43 -19.01
N GLU A 45 8.87 27.59 -20.03
CA GLU A 45 7.59 28.26 -19.87
C GLU A 45 6.66 27.39 -18.99
N ILE A 46 6.20 27.95 -17.88
CA ILE A 46 5.36 27.25 -16.89
C ILE A 46 4.08 26.67 -17.50
N GLU A 47 3.52 27.35 -18.50
CA GLU A 47 2.32 26.88 -19.21
C GLU A 47 2.57 25.61 -20.01
N SER A 48 3.75 25.52 -20.65
CA SER A 48 4.16 24.33 -21.40
C SER A 48 4.36 23.14 -20.47
N GLU A 49 5.10 23.35 -19.38
CA GLU A 49 5.35 22.31 -18.37
C GLU A 49 4.05 21.82 -17.73
N LEU A 50 3.16 22.73 -17.33
CA LEU A 50 1.86 22.36 -16.77
C LEU A 50 1.01 21.57 -17.76
N ARG A 51 1.01 21.94 -19.03
CA ARG A 51 0.29 21.21 -20.07
C ARG A 51 0.82 19.80 -20.22
N ASP A 52 2.12 19.64 -20.34
CA ASP A 52 2.76 18.33 -20.57
C ASP A 52 2.63 17.43 -19.35
N SER A 53 2.81 17.97 -18.15
CA SER A 53 2.58 17.25 -16.88
C SER A 53 1.12 16.82 -16.74
N TYR A 54 0.17 17.68 -17.09
CA TYR A 54 -1.26 17.37 -17.03
C TYR A 54 -1.66 16.31 -18.06
N LEU A 55 -1.14 16.39 -19.27
CA LEU A 55 -1.36 15.39 -20.32
C LEU A 55 -0.78 14.04 -19.92
N THR A 56 0.43 14.02 -19.39
CA THR A 56 1.08 12.79 -18.91
C THR A 56 0.28 12.14 -17.78
N TYR A 57 -0.18 12.93 -16.81
CA TYR A 57 -1.05 12.44 -15.74
C TYR A 57 -2.38 11.91 -16.26
N ALA A 58 -3.05 12.63 -17.15
CA ALA A 58 -4.32 12.21 -17.76
C ALA A 58 -4.15 10.90 -18.55
N MET A 59 -3.11 10.80 -19.36
CA MET A 59 -2.79 9.59 -20.13
C MET A 59 -2.54 8.40 -19.22
N SER A 60 -1.72 8.55 -18.18
CA SER A 60 -1.47 7.51 -17.18
C SER A 60 -2.76 7.06 -16.49
N THR A 61 -3.62 8.01 -16.08
CA THR A 61 -4.90 7.69 -15.44
C THR A 61 -5.82 6.90 -16.37
N ILE A 62 -5.85 7.23 -17.66
CA ILE A 62 -6.68 6.53 -18.64
C ILE A 62 -6.11 5.15 -18.91
N MET A 63 -4.83 5.04 -19.26
CA MET A 63 -4.20 3.79 -19.70
C MET A 63 -4.05 2.78 -18.56
N ASP A 64 -3.60 3.24 -17.39
CA ASP A 64 -3.21 2.35 -16.29
C ASP A 64 -4.35 2.05 -15.30
N ARG A 65 -5.45 2.80 -15.38
CA ARG A 65 -6.54 2.66 -14.42
C ARG A 65 -7.92 2.44 -15.04
N ALA A 66 -8.27 3.24 -16.06
CA ALA A 66 -9.64 3.27 -16.57
C ALA A 66 -9.89 2.22 -17.65
N LEU A 67 -8.92 1.94 -18.51
CA LEU A 67 -9.10 1.01 -19.62
C LEU A 67 -8.95 -0.44 -19.16
N PRO A 68 -9.88 -1.33 -19.61
CA PRO A 68 -9.73 -2.76 -19.42
C PRO A 68 -8.66 -3.33 -20.34
N ASP A 69 -8.01 -4.42 -19.89
CA ASP A 69 -7.06 -5.17 -20.72
C ASP A 69 -7.80 -5.86 -21.89
N VAL A 70 -7.26 -5.73 -23.09
CA VAL A 70 -7.86 -6.29 -24.31
C VAL A 70 -7.95 -7.83 -24.29
N ARG A 71 -7.10 -8.49 -23.51
CA ARG A 71 -7.02 -9.96 -23.45
C ARG A 71 -8.14 -10.58 -22.62
N ASP A 72 -8.54 -9.96 -21.53
CA ASP A 72 -9.48 -10.53 -20.56
C ASP A 72 -10.54 -9.54 -20.06
N GLY A 73 -10.48 -8.29 -20.49
CA GLY A 73 -11.44 -7.26 -20.11
C GLY A 73 -11.32 -6.78 -18.66
N LEU A 74 -10.28 -7.17 -17.95
CA LEU A 74 -10.10 -6.78 -16.55
C LEU A 74 -9.37 -5.43 -16.42
N LYS A 75 -9.86 -4.62 -15.50
CA LYS A 75 -9.12 -3.43 -15.04
C LYS A 75 -8.07 -3.83 -14.01
N PRO A 76 -7.00 -3.03 -13.81
CA PRO A 76 -5.94 -3.35 -12.86
C PRO A 76 -6.42 -3.61 -11.43
N SER A 77 -7.41 -2.85 -10.95
CA SER A 77 -8.02 -3.07 -9.62
C SER A 77 -8.73 -4.42 -9.50
N GLN A 78 -9.48 -4.81 -10.54
CA GLN A 78 -10.15 -6.11 -10.62
C GLN A 78 -9.16 -7.26 -10.61
N ARG A 79 -8.08 -7.12 -11.38
CA ARG A 79 -7.00 -8.12 -11.43
C ARG A 79 -6.33 -8.32 -10.07
N ARG A 80 -6.05 -7.25 -9.33
CA ARG A 80 -5.48 -7.31 -7.98
C ARG A 80 -6.38 -8.06 -7.00
N ILE A 81 -7.69 -7.83 -7.07
CA ILE A 81 -8.66 -8.57 -6.26
C ILE A 81 -8.65 -10.06 -6.60
N LEU A 82 -8.63 -10.42 -7.87
CA LEU A 82 -8.61 -11.82 -8.30
C LEU A 82 -7.29 -12.51 -7.90
N VAL A 83 -6.16 -11.82 -7.93
CA VAL A 83 -4.88 -12.35 -7.44
C VAL A 83 -4.96 -12.61 -5.94
N ALA A 84 -5.44 -11.67 -5.14
CA ALA A 84 -5.63 -11.87 -3.71
C ALA A 84 -6.59 -13.04 -3.41
N MET A 85 -7.67 -13.18 -4.17
CA MET A 85 -8.58 -14.33 -4.06
C MET A 85 -7.88 -15.66 -4.41
N HIS A 86 -7.02 -15.65 -5.41
CA HIS A 86 -6.23 -16.83 -5.79
C HIS A 86 -5.26 -17.24 -4.65
N ASP A 87 -4.58 -16.28 -4.04
CA ASP A 87 -3.65 -16.52 -2.93
C ASP A 87 -4.36 -17.03 -1.67
N LEU A 88 -5.59 -16.57 -1.45
CA LEU A 88 -6.49 -17.13 -0.43
C LEU A 88 -7.06 -18.51 -0.83
N ASN A 89 -6.61 -19.06 -1.96
CA ASN A 89 -7.06 -20.35 -2.47
C ASN A 89 -8.58 -20.44 -2.71
N LEU A 90 -9.19 -19.32 -3.08
CA LEU A 90 -10.60 -19.27 -3.48
C LEU A 90 -10.72 -19.72 -4.93
N ARG A 91 -11.32 -20.89 -5.10
CA ARG A 91 -11.55 -21.52 -6.41
C ARG A 91 -13.00 -21.96 -6.51
N PRO A 92 -13.53 -22.15 -7.72
CA PRO A 92 -14.87 -22.70 -7.90
C PRO A 92 -15.10 -23.95 -7.06
N GLY A 93 -16.23 -24.01 -6.35
CA GLY A 93 -16.59 -25.13 -5.48
C GLY A 93 -15.95 -25.09 -4.08
N ARG A 94 -15.14 -24.09 -3.76
CA ARG A 94 -14.64 -23.88 -2.40
C ARG A 94 -15.64 -23.09 -1.55
N LYS A 95 -15.48 -23.20 -0.23
CA LYS A 95 -16.28 -22.44 0.74
C LYS A 95 -16.05 -20.95 0.59
N HIS A 96 -17.14 -20.18 0.58
CA HIS A 96 -17.10 -18.72 0.59
C HIS A 96 -16.46 -18.20 1.88
N ILE A 97 -15.78 -17.07 1.77
CA ILE A 97 -15.22 -16.32 2.90
C ILE A 97 -15.78 -14.90 2.92
N LYS A 98 -15.62 -14.22 4.05
CA LYS A 98 -16.09 -12.83 4.20
C LYS A 98 -15.38 -11.90 3.23
N CYS A 99 -16.13 -11.01 2.59
CA CYS A 99 -15.57 -9.98 1.68
C CYS A 99 -14.51 -9.12 2.37
N ALA A 100 -14.69 -8.82 3.66
CA ALA A 100 -13.71 -8.07 4.44
C ALA A 100 -12.31 -8.73 4.45
N LYS A 101 -12.23 -10.07 4.44
CA LYS A 101 -10.93 -10.77 4.35
C LYS A 101 -10.26 -10.54 2.99
N ILE A 102 -11.03 -10.63 1.90
CA ILE A 102 -10.53 -10.38 0.56
C ILE A 102 -10.07 -8.92 0.42
N CYS A 103 -10.88 -7.98 0.94
CA CYS A 103 -10.55 -6.55 0.89
C CYS A 103 -9.27 -6.24 1.67
N GLY A 104 -9.13 -6.78 2.89
CA GLY A 104 -7.94 -6.59 3.70
C GLY A 104 -6.66 -7.13 3.05
N ASP A 105 -6.72 -8.36 2.52
CA ASP A 105 -5.56 -8.94 1.83
C ASP A 105 -5.22 -8.19 0.53
N THR A 106 -6.24 -7.75 -0.22
CA THR A 106 -6.03 -6.94 -1.42
C THR A 106 -5.38 -5.60 -1.08
N SER A 107 -5.88 -4.92 -0.05
CA SER A 107 -5.35 -3.63 0.40
C SER A 107 -3.92 -3.75 0.91
N GLY A 108 -3.66 -4.77 1.73
CA GLY A 108 -2.36 -4.97 2.36
C GLY A 108 -1.25 -5.36 1.40
N HIS A 109 -1.55 -6.15 0.37
CA HIS A 109 -0.52 -6.71 -0.50
C HIS A 109 -0.45 -6.08 -1.90
N TYR A 110 -1.59 -5.61 -2.44
CA TYR A 110 -1.67 -5.28 -3.87
C TYR A 110 -2.20 -3.89 -4.18
N HIS A 111 -2.95 -3.25 -3.26
CA HIS A 111 -3.65 -2.00 -3.57
C HIS A 111 -3.50 -0.97 -2.45
N PRO A 112 -2.48 -0.10 -2.49
CA PRO A 112 -2.15 0.82 -1.40
C PRO A 112 -3.08 2.04 -1.28
N HIS A 113 -4.29 1.99 -1.84
CA HIS A 113 -5.23 3.13 -1.90
C HIS A 113 -6.46 3.00 -0.98
N GLY A 114 -6.41 2.12 0.02
CA GLY A 114 -7.50 1.93 0.99
C GLY A 114 -8.63 1.01 0.53
N GLU A 115 -9.40 0.53 1.51
CA GLU A 115 -10.44 -0.49 1.29
C GLU A 115 -11.71 0.04 0.62
N SER A 116 -11.97 1.34 0.72
CA SER A 116 -13.20 1.97 0.21
C SER A 116 -13.44 1.76 -1.28
N VAL A 117 -12.37 1.53 -2.07
CA VAL A 117 -12.46 1.30 -3.52
C VAL A 117 -12.55 -0.20 -3.82
N ILE A 118 -11.99 -1.05 -2.98
CA ILE A 118 -11.86 -2.50 -3.21
C ILE A 118 -13.23 -3.17 -3.09
N TYR A 119 -13.95 -2.91 -1.99
CA TYR A 119 -15.24 -3.55 -1.76
C TYR A 119 -16.29 -3.28 -2.87
N PRO A 120 -16.52 -2.03 -3.32
CA PRO A 120 -17.43 -1.78 -4.44
C PRO A 120 -16.98 -2.43 -5.74
N THR A 121 -15.68 -2.55 -5.97
CA THR A 121 -15.14 -3.23 -7.15
C THR A 121 -15.40 -4.74 -7.08
N LEU A 122 -15.13 -5.38 -5.94
CA LEU A 122 -15.41 -6.79 -5.68
C LEU A 122 -16.90 -7.11 -5.89
N VAL A 123 -17.76 -6.29 -5.29
CA VAL A 123 -19.21 -6.42 -5.44
C VAL A 123 -19.63 -6.30 -6.91
N GLY A 124 -19.10 -5.30 -7.62
CA GLY A 124 -19.41 -5.10 -9.03
C GLY A 124 -19.06 -6.29 -9.91
N MET A 125 -17.98 -7.02 -9.60
CA MET A 125 -17.57 -8.22 -10.34
C MET A 125 -18.48 -9.43 -10.13
N ALA A 126 -19.31 -9.43 -9.09
CA ALA A 126 -20.29 -10.48 -8.80
C ALA A 126 -21.68 -10.16 -9.35
N GLN A 127 -21.96 -8.89 -9.68
CA GLN A 127 -23.30 -8.44 -10.10
C GLN A 127 -23.57 -8.78 -11.55
N LYS A 128 -24.60 -9.59 -11.80
CA LYS A 128 -25.00 -10.08 -13.15
C LYS A 128 -25.49 -8.97 -14.08
N TRP A 129 -25.98 -7.86 -13.55
CA TRP A 129 -26.39 -6.70 -14.35
C TRP A 129 -25.25 -5.75 -14.69
N LYS A 130 -24.11 -5.88 -14.03
CA LYS A 130 -22.92 -5.08 -14.27
C LYS A 130 -21.88 -5.77 -15.15
N MET A 131 -21.82 -7.09 -15.05
CA MET A 131 -20.84 -7.92 -15.76
C MET A 131 -21.57 -8.85 -16.74
N SER A 132 -21.13 -8.87 -17.99
CA SER A 132 -21.63 -9.84 -18.98
C SER A 132 -21.36 -11.28 -18.54
N VAL A 133 -20.18 -11.50 -17.93
CA VAL A 133 -19.83 -12.75 -17.26
C VAL A 133 -19.33 -12.40 -15.86
N PRO A 134 -20.09 -12.69 -14.79
CA PRO A 134 -19.62 -12.52 -13.43
C PRO A 134 -18.40 -13.39 -13.18
N VAL A 135 -17.34 -12.78 -12.66
CA VAL A 135 -16.07 -13.47 -12.36
C VAL A 135 -15.92 -13.82 -10.90
N VAL A 136 -16.86 -13.36 -10.06
CA VAL A 136 -16.93 -13.66 -8.63
C VAL A 136 -18.26 -14.32 -8.33
N ASP A 137 -18.21 -15.49 -7.72
CA ASP A 137 -19.39 -16.16 -7.17
C ASP A 137 -19.72 -15.54 -5.81
N SER A 138 -20.98 -15.11 -5.64
CA SER A 138 -21.42 -14.34 -4.49
C SER A 138 -22.33 -15.13 -3.57
N GLN A 139 -22.11 -14.98 -2.27
CA GLN A 139 -23.00 -15.48 -1.23
C GLN A 139 -23.36 -14.35 -0.26
N GLY A 140 -24.63 -14.03 -0.14
CA GLY A 140 -25.14 -12.94 0.69
C GLY A 140 -25.73 -11.80 -0.11
N ASN A 141 -25.86 -10.63 0.49
CA ASN A 141 -26.43 -9.43 -0.12
C ASN A 141 -25.38 -8.64 -0.91
N PHE A 142 -25.38 -8.78 -2.23
CA PHE A 142 -24.53 -8.02 -3.16
C PHE A 142 -25.25 -6.87 -3.83
N GLY A 143 -26.32 -6.36 -3.20
CA GLY A 143 -27.17 -5.31 -3.76
C GLY A 143 -28.23 -5.84 -4.73
N SER A 144 -29.07 -4.95 -5.22
CA SER A 144 -30.09 -5.25 -6.21
C SER A 144 -30.01 -4.30 -7.41
N ILE A 145 -30.72 -4.67 -8.48
CA ILE A 145 -30.87 -3.82 -9.66
C ILE A 145 -31.70 -2.55 -9.33
N ASP A 146 -32.54 -2.61 -8.27
CA ASP A 146 -33.38 -1.50 -7.83
C ASP A 146 -32.61 -0.47 -6.98
N GLY A 147 -31.29 -0.70 -6.76
CA GLY A 147 -30.41 0.25 -6.10
C GLY A 147 -30.16 -0.01 -4.62
N ASP A 148 -30.59 -1.16 -4.08
CA ASP A 148 -30.25 -1.52 -2.70
C ASP A 148 -28.75 -1.67 -2.51
N PRO A 149 -28.19 -1.13 -1.43
CA PRO A 149 -26.75 -1.22 -1.19
C PRO A 149 -26.32 -2.65 -0.82
N PRO A 150 -25.12 -3.06 -1.22
CA PRO A 150 -24.56 -4.34 -0.82
C PRO A 150 -24.18 -4.34 0.66
N ALA A 151 -24.34 -5.50 1.32
CA ALA A 151 -24.03 -5.70 2.73
C ALA A 151 -23.49 -7.13 3.00
N ALA A 152 -22.55 -7.61 2.18
CA ALA A 152 -21.96 -8.93 2.27
C ALA A 152 -20.54 -8.93 2.86
#